data_aa087916ab51ab89dbd0ec19fa9025f7
#
_entry.id   aa087916ab51ab89dbd0ec19fa9025f7
#
_cell.length_a   1.000
_cell.length_b   1.000
_cell.length_c   1.000
_cell.angle_alpha   90.00
_cell.angle_beta   90.00
_cell.angle_gamma   90.00
#
_symmetry.space_group_name_H-M   'P 1'
#
loop_
_entity.id
_entity.type
_entity.pdbx_description
1 polymer ?
#
loop_
_entity_poly.entity_id
_entity_poly.type
_entity_poly.pdbx_seq_one_letter_code
_entity_poly.pdbx_strand_id
1 'polypeptide(L)'
;MSPKYFSVFVILALATGIFAQEEDEDEDDFPVPEYIYPCQRDDPDVNGCLTHAANHLANHFKVGIPELGVPQVEPIVIDEIQIHLGSGPDGYRAIFRDIEAFGVSNMTITGVRSDLDSLQFQISFFIPKISAQAKYRSSGVLIMVKASGGGEYWGEYEGVRAKVYFRAKAHQVGRHKYLSIEEIKMDFSVKDIKMGIKNIHNGNSVLEAALNLMINTHAQELLTEMKPSLRKELVAKMKIFTENIFARIPYDIMIIE
;
A
#
# COMPACT_ATOMS: atom_id res chain seq x y z
N MET A 1 56.20 37.76 56.42
CA MET A 1 57.41 38.35 55.81
C MET A 1 57.30 38.25 54.31
N SER A 2 57.16 39.40 53.74
CA SER A 2 57.40 39.95 52.38
C SER A 2 58.52 39.28 51.58
N PRO A 3 58.69 39.71 50.32
CA PRO A 3 57.87 39.92 49.13
C PRO A 3 58.64 39.51 47.82
N LYS A 4 58.05 39.96 46.62
CA LYS A 4 58.80 40.31 45.37
C LYS A 4 58.97 39.16 44.37
N TYR A 5 58.81 39.27 43.03
CA TYR A 5 58.86 40.32 42.02
C TYR A 5 58.05 39.86 40.80
N PHE A 6 57.19 40.61 40.29
CA PHE A 6 57.07 41.37 39.05
C PHE A 6 58.08 40.99 37.94
N SER A 7 57.58 40.45 36.85
CA SER A 7 58.12 40.65 35.53
C SER A 7 57.11 40.50 34.44
N VAL A 8 56.82 41.60 33.79
CA VAL A 8 55.98 41.75 32.60
C VAL A 8 56.77 41.23 31.40
N PHE A 9 56.25 40.30 30.65
CA PHE A 9 56.67 40.08 29.27
C PHE A 9 55.42 40.18 28.36
N VAL A 10 55.35 41.38 27.72
CA VAL A 10 54.49 41.60 26.56
C VAL A 10 55.13 40.87 25.39
N ILE A 11 54.46 39.83 24.87
CA ILE A 11 54.76 39.28 23.56
C ILE A 11 53.54 39.52 22.68
N LEU A 12 53.74 40.45 21.73
CA LEU A 12 52.90 40.67 20.56
C LEU A 12 52.97 39.40 19.72
N ALA A 13 51.93 38.58 19.74
CA ALA A 13 51.74 37.54 18.75
C ALA A 13 50.73 38.06 17.72
N LEU A 14 51.23 38.26 16.53
CA LEU A 14 50.47 38.58 15.32
C LEU A 14 49.39 37.55 15.12
N ALA A 15 48.15 38.02 15.20
CA ALA A 15 46.99 37.23 14.82
C ALA A 15 47.00 37.03 13.30
N THR A 16 47.54 35.91 12.84
CA THR A 16 47.19 35.37 11.54
C THR A 16 45.84 34.66 11.76
N GLY A 17 44.77 35.35 11.39
CA GLY A 17 43.45 34.76 11.31
C GLY A 17 43.47 33.67 10.24
N ILE A 18 43.66 32.42 10.67
CA ILE A 18 43.24 31.27 9.92
C ILE A 18 41.73 31.20 10.14
N PHE A 19 40.97 31.78 9.20
CA PHE A 19 39.60 31.37 9.01
C PHE A 19 39.66 29.92 8.57
N ALA A 20 39.46 29.00 9.51
CA ALA A 20 38.96 27.69 9.16
C ALA A 20 37.61 27.96 8.48
N GLN A 21 37.59 27.85 7.15
CA GLN A 21 36.35 27.53 6.47
C GLN A 21 35.93 26.16 7.08
N GLU A 22 34.93 26.17 7.95
CA GLU A 22 34.07 25.02 8.12
C GLU A 22 33.51 24.81 6.73
N GLU A 23 34.09 23.86 6.02
CA GLU A 23 33.38 23.17 4.95
C GLU A 23 32.15 22.61 5.65
N ASP A 24 31.00 23.24 5.44
CA ASP A 24 29.70 22.63 5.66
C ASP A 24 29.74 21.36 4.82
N GLU A 25 30.13 20.25 5.44
CA GLU A 25 29.87 18.93 4.89
C GLU A 25 28.36 18.88 4.69
N ASP A 26 27.95 18.88 3.42
CA ASP A 26 26.57 18.68 2.98
C ASP A 26 26.08 17.28 3.43
N GLU A 27 25.85 17.13 4.75
CA GLU A 27 25.37 15.91 5.40
C GLU A 27 23.88 15.64 5.12
N ASP A 28 23.29 16.31 4.14
CA ASP A 28 21.86 16.23 3.81
C ASP A 28 21.61 15.71 2.39
N ASP A 29 22.58 14.97 1.83
CA ASP A 29 22.37 14.29 0.56
C ASP A 29 21.62 12.97 0.85
N PHE A 30 20.29 12.99 0.63
CA PHE A 30 19.49 11.78 0.77
C PHE A 30 19.95 10.73 -0.26
N PRO A 31 20.59 9.65 0.15
CA PRO A 31 21.08 8.65 -0.80
C PRO A 31 19.90 8.04 -1.54
N VAL A 32 19.89 8.13 -2.87
CA VAL A 32 18.82 7.52 -3.69
C VAL A 32 18.92 6.01 -3.56
N PRO A 33 17.96 5.35 -2.88
CA PRO A 33 18.00 3.89 -2.76
C PRO A 33 17.83 3.20 -4.13
N GLU A 34 18.39 2.01 -4.27
CA GLU A 34 18.34 1.26 -5.54
C GLU A 34 16.91 0.92 -6.03
N TYR A 35 15.94 0.88 -5.11
CA TYR A 35 14.53 0.64 -5.44
C TYR A 35 13.78 1.89 -5.90
N ILE A 36 14.45 3.07 -5.91
CA ILE A 36 13.89 4.32 -6.43
C ILE A 36 14.46 4.61 -7.80
N TYR A 37 13.57 4.82 -8.75
CA TYR A 37 13.90 5.26 -10.11
C TYR A 37 13.40 6.70 -10.29
N PRO A 38 14.29 7.71 -10.31
CA PRO A 38 13.90 9.11 -10.45
C PRO A 38 13.36 9.43 -11.85
N CYS A 39 12.40 10.34 -11.92
CA CYS A 39 11.87 10.85 -13.18
C CYS A 39 12.06 12.35 -13.29
N GLN A 40 12.40 12.85 -14.48
CA GLN A 40 12.46 14.29 -14.76
C GLN A 40 11.04 14.84 -14.89
N ARG A 41 10.80 16.00 -14.27
CA ARG A 41 9.48 16.64 -14.27
C ARG A 41 9.05 17.10 -15.68
N ASP A 42 10.00 17.56 -16.48
CA ASP A 42 9.80 18.10 -17.81
C ASP A 42 9.94 17.03 -18.92
N ASP A 43 10.09 15.75 -18.56
CA ASP A 43 10.10 14.65 -19.53
C ASP A 43 8.79 14.63 -20.31
N PRO A 44 8.82 14.69 -21.64
CA PRO A 44 7.61 14.58 -22.49
C PRO A 44 6.79 13.31 -22.22
N ASP A 45 7.42 12.23 -21.73
CA ASP A 45 6.79 10.97 -21.33
C ASP A 45 6.96 10.68 -19.82
N VAL A 46 6.78 11.69 -18.99
CA VAL A 46 6.86 11.54 -17.53
C VAL A 46 5.96 10.41 -17.00
N ASN A 47 4.79 10.19 -17.60
CA ASN A 47 3.90 9.10 -17.22
C ASN A 47 4.47 7.71 -17.55
N GLY A 48 5.22 7.58 -18.64
CA GLY A 48 5.98 6.38 -18.98
C GLY A 48 7.10 6.13 -17.98
N CYS A 49 7.87 7.17 -17.64
CA CYS A 49 8.89 7.12 -16.61
C CYS A 49 8.29 6.69 -15.26
N LEU A 50 7.21 7.32 -14.81
CA LEU A 50 6.51 6.98 -13.56
C LEU A 50 5.96 5.54 -13.58
N THR A 51 5.52 5.05 -14.73
CA THR A 51 5.08 3.66 -14.88
C THR A 51 6.25 2.70 -14.69
N HIS A 52 7.41 3.03 -15.26
CA HIS A 52 8.64 2.26 -15.07
C HIS A 52 9.10 2.30 -13.62
N ALA A 53 9.17 3.48 -13.02
CA ALA A 53 9.55 3.66 -11.61
C ALA A 53 8.65 2.88 -10.64
N ALA A 54 7.33 2.91 -10.87
CA ALA A 54 6.36 2.17 -10.07
C ALA A 54 6.53 0.65 -10.19
N ASN A 55 6.83 0.12 -11.40
CA ASN A 55 7.15 -1.30 -11.59
C ASN A 55 8.50 -1.67 -10.95
N HIS A 56 9.50 -0.79 -11.05
CA HIS A 56 10.79 -1.00 -10.42
C HIS A 56 10.64 -1.16 -8.90
N LEU A 57 9.91 -0.25 -8.24
CA LEU A 57 9.59 -0.35 -6.83
C LEU A 57 8.78 -1.61 -6.50
N ALA A 58 7.76 -1.94 -7.31
CA ALA A 58 6.88 -3.09 -7.08
C ALA A 58 7.62 -4.43 -7.08
N ASN A 59 8.73 -4.56 -7.83
CA ASN A 59 9.56 -5.76 -7.84
C ASN A 59 10.15 -6.11 -6.45
N HIS A 60 10.27 -5.12 -5.55
CA HIS A 60 10.80 -5.30 -4.20
C HIS A 60 9.70 -5.70 -3.20
N PHE A 61 8.42 -5.59 -3.55
CA PHE A 61 7.30 -5.85 -2.61
C PHE A 61 7.22 -7.31 -2.16
N LYS A 62 7.74 -8.25 -2.96
CA LYS A 62 7.73 -9.67 -2.60
C LYS A 62 8.51 -9.92 -1.31
N VAL A 63 9.65 -9.28 -1.17
CA VAL A 63 10.52 -9.41 0.02
C VAL A 63 10.27 -8.32 1.06
N GLY A 64 9.52 -7.26 0.66
CA GLY A 64 9.31 -6.06 1.46
C GLY A 64 10.46 -5.07 1.36
N ILE A 65 10.24 -3.88 1.88
CA ILE A 65 11.23 -2.81 1.97
C ILE A 65 11.17 -2.25 3.40
N PRO A 66 11.94 -2.86 4.34
CA PRO A 66 11.86 -2.48 5.76
C PRO A 66 12.12 -0.99 6.02
N GLU A 67 13.04 -0.40 5.26
CA GLU A 67 13.41 1.02 5.36
C GLU A 67 12.22 1.95 5.07
N LEU A 68 11.30 1.49 4.21
CA LEU A 68 10.05 2.20 3.92
C LEU A 68 8.89 1.78 4.83
N GLY A 69 9.12 0.86 5.76
CA GLY A 69 8.03 0.27 6.54
C GLY A 69 7.03 -0.50 5.67
N VAL A 70 7.47 -0.97 4.50
CA VAL A 70 6.69 -1.81 3.60
C VAL A 70 6.94 -3.27 3.97
N PRO A 71 5.96 -3.98 4.55
CA PRO A 71 6.11 -5.39 4.87
C PRO A 71 6.15 -6.23 3.59
N GLN A 72 6.60 -7.47 3.72
CA GLN A 72 6.44 -8.48 2.70
C GLN A 72 4.96 -8.60 2.30
N VAL A 73 4.68 -8.57 1.00
CA VAL A 73 3.30 -8.68 0.47
C VAL A 73 2.95 -10.09 -0.03
N GLU A 74 3.67 -11.09 0.46
CA GLU A 74 3.44 -12.49 0.08
C GLU A 74 3.60 -13.41 1.30
N PRO A 75 2.48 -13.74 1.99
CA PRO A 75 1.10 -13.28 1.74
C PRO A 75 0.82 -11.86 2.25
N ILE A 76 -0.16 -11.19 1.65
CA ILE A 76 -0.81 -10.07 2.33
C ILE A 76 -1.70 -10.64 3.42
N VAL A 77 -1.50 -10.15 4.65
CA VAL A 77 -2.32 -10.52 5.80
C VAL A 77 -3.30 -9.40 6.12
N ILE A 78 -4.58 -9.76 6.25
CA ILE A 78 -5.65 -8.85 6.68
C ILE A 78 -6.37 -9.50 7.85
N ASP A 79 -6.39 -8.81 9.00
CA ASP A 79 -6.92 -9.34 10.25
C ASP A 79 -8.41 -9.68 10.14
N GLU A 80 -9.19 -8.76 9.60
CA GLU A 80 -10.64 -8.91 9.50
C GLU A 80 -11.22 -8.10 8.32
N ILE A 81 -12.18 -8.71 7.62
CA ILE A 81 -13.08 -8.02 6.68
C ILE A 81 -14.52 -8.40 7.04
N GLN A 82 -15.37 -7.37 7.12
CA GLN A 82 -16.80 -7.55 7.35
C GLN A 82 -17.59 -7.27 6.06
N ILE A 83 -18.46 -8.19 5.68
CA ILE A 83 -19.33 -8.09 4.52
C ILE A 83 -20.78 -8.05 4.97
N HIS A 84 -21.52 -7.10 4.42
CA HIS A 84 -22.96 -6.98 4.62
C HIS A 84 -23.64 -6.93 3.25
N LEU A 85 -24.54 -7.87 3.00
CA LEU A 85 -25.32 -7.95 1.77
C LEU A 85 -26.82 -7.91 2.09
N GLY A 86 -27.53 -7.10 1.32
CA GLY A 86 -28.96 -6.87 1.56
C GLY A 86 -29.23 -5.97 2.76
N SER A 87 -30.48 -5.64 2.96
CA SER A 87 -30.98 -4.77 4.04
C SER A 87 -32.02 -5.48 4.88
N GLY A 88 -32.15 -5.08 6.17
CA GLY A 88 -33.14 -5.61 7.09
C GLY A 88 -32.63 -6.78 7.94
N PRO A 89 -33.53 -7.41 8.73
CA PRO A 89 -33.18 -8.43 9.72
C PRO A 89 -32.64 -9.75 9.09
N ASP A 90 -33.02 -10.05 7.86
CA ASP A 90 -32.59 -11.25 7.13
C ASP A 90 -31.36 -10.99 6.26
N GLY A 91 -30.79 -9.79 6.28
CA GLY A 91 -29.60 -9.45 5.53
C GLY A 91 -28.42 -10.38 5.90
N TYR A 92 -27.69 -10.83 4.87
CA TYR A 92 -26.51 -11.66 5.06
C TYR A 92 -25.35 -10.85 5.63
N ARG A 93 -24.70 -11.40 6.64
CA ARG A 93 -23.51 -10.84 7.27
C ARG A 93 -22.45 -11.93 7.34
N ALA A 94 -21.24 -11.59 6.93
CA ALA A 94 -20.09 -12.46 7.07
C ALA A 94 -18.90 -11.69 7.63
N ILE A 95 -18.15 -12.35 8.50
CA ILE A 95 -16.88 -11.85 9.05
C ILE A 95 -15.82 -12.85 8.62
N PHE A 96 -14.84 -12.37 7.88
CA PHE A 96 -13.65 -13.11 7.49
C PHE A 96 -12.49 -12.67 8.36
N ARG A 97 -11.75 -13.62 8.91
CA ARG A 97 -10.61 -13.37 9.80
C ARG A 97 -9.39 -14.16 9.34
N ASP A 98 -8.22 -13.69 9.76
CA ASP A 98 -6.94 -14.32 9.44
C ASP A 98 -6.84 -14.53 7.92
N ILE A 99 -7.13 -13.48 7.15
CA ILE A 99 -7.15 -13.55 5.69
C ILE A 99 -5.71 -13.50 5.21
N GLU A 100 -5.31 -14.50 4.45
CA GLU A 100 -4.03 -14.54 3.75
C GLU A 100 -4.27 -14.54 2.25
N ALA A 101 -3.68 -13.57 1.54
CA ALA A 101 -3.78 -13.44 0.10
C ALA A 101 -2.41 -13.58 -0.56
N PHE A 102 -2.30 -14.48 -1.51
CA PHE A 102 -1.09 -14.83 -2.25
C PHE A 102 -1.20 -14.40 -3.71
N GLY A 103 -0.07 -14.16 -4.35
CA GLY A 103 0.01 -13.80 -5.77
C GLY A 103 -0.05 -12.30 -6.04
N VAL A 104 -0.21 -11.47 -5.01
CA VAL A 104 -0.26 -10.01 -5.16
C VAL A 104 1.08 -9.45 -5.60
N SER A 105 2.21 -10.06 -5.19
CA SER A 105 3.56 -9.69 -5.62
C SER A 105 3.80 -9.81 -7.13
N ASN A 106 2.95 -10.57 -7.84
CA ASN A 106 3.03 -10.70 -9.31
C ASN A 106 2.28 -9.56 -10.04
N MET A 107 1.99 -8.46 -9.36
CA MET A 107 1.36 -7.30 -9.98
C MET A 107 2.26 -6.66 -11.03
N THR A 108 1.64 -6.10 -12.04
CA THR A 108 2.28 -5.24 -13.05
C THR A 108 1.55 -3.90 -13.09
N ILE A 109 2.28 -2.82 -12.96
CA ILE A 109 1.74 -1.47 -13.18
C ILE A 109 1.58 -1.29 -14.69
N THR A 110 0.34 -1.18 -15.15
CA THR A 110 0.00 -1.09 -16.57
C THR A 110 -0.03 0.35 -17.09
N GLY A 111 0.04 1.31 -16.21
CA GLY A 111 0.15 2.72 -16.54
C GLY A 111 -0.07 3.63 -15.34
N VAL A 112 0.63 4.76 -15.38
CA VAL A 112 0.45 5.89 -14.49
C VAL A 112 -0.04 7.08 -15.31
N ARG A 113 -0.93 7.87 -14.74
CA ARG A 113 -1.32 9.20 -15.21
C ARG A 113 -1.13 10.15 -14.05
N SER A 114 -0.45 11.26 -14.30
CA SER A 114 -0.16 12.25 -13.28
C SER A 114 -0.49 13.66 -13.75
N ASP A 115 -0.89 14.47 -12.80
CA ASP A 115 -0.83 15.91 -12.85
C ASP A 115 0.10 16.34 -11.72
N LEU A 116 1.34 16.67 -12.07
CA LEU A 116 2.39 16.98 -11.11
C LEU A 116 2.19 18.35 -10.45
N ASP A 117 1.42 19.25 -11.07
CA ASP A 117 1.14 20.58 -10.51
C ASP A 117 0.10 20.50 -9.39
N SER A 118 -0.94 19.70 -9.59
CA SER A 118 -1.97 19.46 -8.58
C SER A 118 -1.73 18.23 -7.71
N LEU A 119 -0.62 17.52 -7.90
CA LEU A 119 -0.23 16.28 -7.21
C LEU A 119 -1.33 15.21 -7.21
N GLN A 120 -1.93 15.02 -8.38
CA GLN A 120 -2.96 14.01 -8.63
C GLN A 120 -2.39 12.88 -9.46
N PHE A 121 -2.68 11.64 -9.03
CA PHE A 121 -2.13 10.46 -9.67
C PHE A 121 -3.21 9.40 -9.84
N GLN A 122 -3.18 8.71 -10.98
CA GLN A 122 -3.95 7.51 -11.21
C GLN A 122 -3.00 6.39 -11.62
N ILE A 123 -2.96 5.32 -10.84
CA ILE A 123 -2.17 4.13 -11.11
C ILE A 123 -3.12 3.01 -11.53
N SER A 124 -2.83 2.37 -12.65
CA SER A 124 -3.52 1.18 -13.12
C SER A 124 -2.61 -0.03 -12.99
N PHE A 125 -3.11 -1.15 -12.46
CA PHE A 125 -2.33 -2.36 -12.34
C PHE A 125 -3.14 -3.62 -12.64
N PHE A 126 -2.42 -4.66 -12.97
CA PHE A 126 -2.92 -5.98 -13.30
C PHE A 126 -2.25 -7.03 -12.42
N ILE A 127 -3.04 -7.95 -11.87
CA ILE A 127 -2.56 -9.10 -11.14
C ILE A 127 -3.13 -10.36 -11.83
N PRO A 128 -2.27 -11.28 -12.30
CA PRO A 128 -2.72 -12.46 -13.01
C PRO A 128 -3.66 -13.35 -12.20
N LYS A 129 -3.28 -13.65 -10.97
CA LYS A 129 -4.06 -14.50 -10.05
C LYS A 129 -3.78 -14.11 -8.60
N ILE A 130 -4.85 -14.04 -7.81
CA ILE A 130 -4.81 -13.94 -6.35
C ILE A 130 -5.46 -15.19 -5.80
N SER A 131 -4.82 -15.84 -4.83
CA SER A 131 -5.42 -16.92 -4.04
C SER A 131 -5.58 -16.43 -2.61
N ALA A 132 -6.76 -16.59 -2.03
CA ALA A 132 -7.03 -16.14 -0.66
C ALA A 132 -7.60 -17.28 0.19
N GLN A 133 -7.25 -17.29 1.46
CA GLN A 133 -7.82 -18.17 2.47
C GLN A 133 -8.14 -17.38 3.73
N ALA A 134 -9.16 -17.80 4.46
CA ALA A 134 -9.59 -17.15 5.69
C ALA A 134 -10.44 -18.09 6.54
N LYS A 135 -10.58 -17.75 7.81
CA LYS A 135 -11.68 -18.25 8.65
C LYS A 135 -12.89 -17.36 8.45
N TYR A 136 -14.09 -17.94 8.39
CA TYR A 136 -15.29 -17.13 8.26
C TYR A 136 -16.36 -17.52 9.29
N ARG A 137 -17.20 -16.56 9.59
CA ARG A 137 -18.49 -16.74 10.27
C ARG A 137 -19.55 -15.95 9.54
N SER A 138 -20.72 -16.54 9.35
CA SER A 138 -21.81 -15.89 8.66
C SER A 138 -23.14 -16.09 9.36
N SER A 139 -24.08 -15.19 9.06
CA SER A 139 -25.48 -15.26 9.51
C SER A 139 -26.38 -14.58 8.49
N GLY A 140 -27.65 -14.99 8.44
CA GLY A 140 -28.65 -14.44 7.53
C GLY A 140 -28.88 -15.31 6.31
N VAL A 141 -29.42 -14.70 5.26
CA VAL A 141 -29.83 -15.37 4.02
C VAL A 141 -28.95 -14.88 2.86
N LEU A 142 -28.22 -15.82 2.24
CA LEU A 142 -27.43 -15.58 1.05
C LEU A 142 -28.15 -16.17 -0.16
N ILE A 143 -28.56 -15.35 -1.11
CA ILE A 143 -29.27 -15.80 -2.34
C ILE A 143 -30.38 -16.83 -2.01
N MET A 144 -31.33 -16.45 -1.16
CA MET A 144 -32.47 -17.26 -0.70
C MET A 144 -32.13 -18.51 0.13
N VAL A 145 -30.87 -18.76 0.46
CA VAL A 145 -30.46 -19.88 1.31
C VAL A 145 -30.01 -19.36 2.68
N LYS A 146 -30.52 -19.98 3.75
CA LYS A 146 -30.05 -19.70 5.10
C LYS A 146 -28.60 -20.14 5.24
N ALA A 147 -27.69 -19.18 5.28
CA ALA A 147 -26.24 -19.38 5.32
C ALA A 147 -25.67 -18.90 6.66
N SER A 148 -26.13 -19.51 7.74
CA SER A 148 -25.62 -19.23 9.08
C SER A 148 -24.65 -20.32 9.53
N GLY A 149 -23.45 -19.94 9.95
CA GLY A 149 -22.42 -20.88 10.37
C GLY A 149 -21.02 -20.30 10.35
N GLY A 150 -20.04 -21.18 10.29
CA GLY A 150 -18.63 -20.80 10.16
C GLY A 150 -17.80 -21.97 9.69
N GLY A 151 -16.61 -21.69 9.26
CA GLY A 151 -15.67 -22.65 8.69
C GLY A 151 -14.48 -21.94 8.07
N GLU A 152 -13.95 -22.53 7.02
CA GLU A 152 -12.84 -22.00 6.23
C GLU A 152 -13.36 -21.48 4.88
N TYR A 153 -12.83 -20.37 4.46
CA TYR A 153 -13.05 -19.75 3.16
C TYR A 153 -11.82 -19.94 2.28
N TRP A 154 -12.03 -20.15 1.00
CA TRP A 154 -11.02 -20.10 -0.02
C TRP A 154 -11.52 -19.34 -1.24
N GLY A 155 -10.64 -18.66 -1.95
CA GLY A 155 -10.97 -17.94 -3.17
C GLY A 155 -9.78 -17.87 -4.13
N GLU A 156 -10.08 -17.98 -5.41
CA GLU A 156 -9.17 -17.76 -6.53
C GLU A 156 -9.77 -16.70 -7.44
N TYR A 157 -8.99 -15.67 -7.71
CA TYR A 157 -9.39 -14.50 -8.47
C TYR A 157 -8.40 -14.31 -9.62
N GLU A 158 -8.84 -14.48 -10.85
CA GLU A 158 -7.99 -14.39 -12.02
C GLU A 158 -8.27 -13.14 -12.84
N GLY A 159 -7.22 -12.56 -13.44
CA GLY A 159 -7.31 -11.38 -14.29
C GLY A 159 -7.80 -10.14 -13.53
N VAL A 160 -7.27 -9.92 -12.32
CA VAL A 160 -7.61 -8.77 -11.48
C VAL A 160 -7.03 -7.51 -12.09
N ARG A 161 -7.87 -6.51 -12.35
CA ARG A 161 -7.47 -5.17 -12.78
C ARG A 161 -7.95 -4.17 -11.76
N ALA A 162 -7.07 -3.25 -11.37
CA ALA A 162 -7.43 -2.19 -10.45
C ALA A 162 -6.90 -0.85 -10.93
N LYS A 163 -7.60 0.21 -10.51
CA LYS A 163 -7.21 1.60 -10.67
C LYS A 163 -7.27 2.27 -9.31
N VAL A 164 -6.18 2.90 -8.94
CA VAL A 164 -6.07 3.69 -7.73
C VAL A 164 -5.87 5.14 -8.14
N TYR A 165 -6.71 6.00 -7.65
CA TYR A 165 -6.56 7.44 -7.74
C TYR A 165 -6.18 7.96 -6.37
N PHE A 166 -5.20 8.85 -6.31
CA PHE A 166 -4.91 9.61 -5.09
C PHE A 166 -4.52 11.05 -5.42
N ARG A 167 -4.83 11.92 -4.48
CA ARG A 167 -4.35 13.29 -4.43
C ARG A 167 -3.51 13.46 -3.20
N ALA A 168 -2.35 14.06 -3.39
CA ALA A 168 -1.40 14.32 -2.34
C ALA A 168 -1.24 15.83 -2.10
N LYS A 169 -0.64 16.15 -0.97
CA LYS A 169 -0.17 17.49 -0.60
C LYS A 169 1.30 17.41 -0.26
N ALA A 170 2.08 18.35 -0.81
CA ALA A 170 3.48 18.48 -0.46
C ALA A 170 3.64 19.31 0.82
N HIS A 171 4.60 18.93 1.63
CA HIS A 171 5.04 19.69 2.80
C HIS A 171 6.57 19.63 2.90
N GLN A 172 7.17 20.72 3.40
CA GLN A 172 8.62 20.84 3.54
C GLN A 172 9.07 20.23 4.87
N VAL A 173 10.10 19.40 4.83
CA VAL A 173 10.82 18.90 5.99
C VAL A 173 12.32 19.05 5.72
N GLY A 174 12.99 19.95 6.44
CA GLY A 174 14.37 20.30 6.11
C GLY A 174 14.50 20.87 4.70
N ARG A 175 15.40 20.31 3.91
CA ARG A 175 15.63 20.71 2.50
C ARG A 175 14.69 19.99 1.52
N HIS A 176 14.03 18.93 1.95
CA HIS A 176 13.23 18.05 1.09
C HIS A 176 11.72 18.28 1.19
N LYS A 177 11.05 18.00 0.09
CA LYS A 177 9.58 17.96 0.01
C LYS A 177 9.09 16.54 0.19
N TYR A 178 8.10 16.33 1.06
CA TYR A 178 7.43 15.05 1.27
C TYR A 178 5.97 15.13 0.88
N LEU A 179 5.37 14.00 0.54
CA LEU A 179 3.95 13.94 0.21
C LEU A 179 3.14 13.32 1.37
N SER A 180 1.92 13.81 1.55
CA SER A 180 0.89 13.21 2.39
C SER A 180 -0.38 13.01 1.58
N ILE A 181 -1.11 11.90 1.83
CA ILE A 181 -2.32 11.56 1.08
C ILE A 181 -3.52 12.33 1.65
N GLU A 182 -4.10 13.21 0.85
CA GLU A 182 -5.36 13.88 1.17
C GLU A 182 -6.56 13.01 0.81
N GLU A 183 -6.55 12.41 -0.36
CA GLU A 183 -7.65 11.59 -0.86
C GLU A 183 -7.08 10.35 -1.58
N ILE A 184 -7.72 9.21 -1.37
CA ILE A 184 -7.43 7.99 -2.12
C ILE A 184 -8.74 7.28 -2.46
N LYS A 185 -8.86 6.85 -3.71
CA LYS A 185 -9.99 6.08 -4.23
C LYS A 185 -9.47 4.89 -5.01
N MET A 186 -10.23 3.83 -5.03
CA MET A 186 -9.88 2.62 -5.74
C MET A 186 -11.12 2.05 -6.44
N ASP A 187 -10.91 1.48 -7.61
CA ASP A 187 -11.86 0.58 -8.25
C ASP A 187 -11.14 -0.64 -8.80
N PHE A 188 -11.83 -1.78 -8.86
CA PHE A 188 -11.25 -3.00 -9.36
C PHE A 188 -12.29 -3.89 -10.06
N SER A 189 -11.80 -4.78 -10.89
CA SER A 189 -12.58 -5.83 -11.54
C SER A 189 -11.81 -7.14 -11.52
N VAL A 190 -12.52 -8.24 -11.53
CA VAL A 190 -11.98 -9.59 -11.60
C VAL A 190 -12.61 -10.31 -12.78
N LYS A 191 -11.79 -10.93 -13.62
CA LYS A 191 -12.27 -11.62 -14.82
C LYS A 191 -12.96 -12.94 -14.46
N ASP A 192 -12.26 -13.79 -13.73
CA ASP A 192 -12.75 -15.10 -13.33
C ASP A 192 -12.63 -15.29 -11.81
N ILE A 193 -13.66 -15.85 -11.20
CA ILE A 193 -13.75 -16.04 -9.75
C ILE A 193 -14.15 -17.48 -9.48
N LYS A 194 -13.38 -18.13 -8.62
CA LYS A 194 -13.74 -19.38 -7.97
C LYS A 194 -13.60 -19.19 -6.47
N MET A 195 -14.62 -19.44 -5.72
CA MET A 195 -14.57 -19.30 -4.27
C MET A 195 -15.50 -20.30 -3.60
N GLY A 196 -15.22 -20.58 -2.35
CA GLY A 196 -16.03 -21.53 -1.61
C GLY A 196 -15.71 -21.57 -0.13
N ILE A 197 -16.45 -22.41 0.53
CA ILE A 197 -16.36 -22.66 1.97
C ILE A 197 -16.05 -24.13 2.21
N LYS A 198 -15.33 -24.41 3.29
CA LYS A 198 -14.99 -25.76 3.76
C LYS A 198 -15.21 -25.85 5.26
N ASN A 199 -15.28 -27.09 5.75
CA ASN A 199 -15.33 -27.41 7.18
C ASN A 199 -16.46 -26.66 7.90
N ILE A 200 -17.66 -26.62 7.27
CA ILE A 200 -18.83 -26.02 7.91
C ILE A 200 -19.14 -26.75 9.23
N HIS A 201 -19.48 -26.01 10.26
CA HIS A 201 -19.59 -26.49 11.66
C HIS A 201 -20.41 -27.76 11.87
N ASN A 202 -21.33 -28.07 10.98
CA ASN A 202 -22.20 -29.24 11.08
C ASN A 202 -21.68 -30.48 10.32
N GLY A 203 -20.51 -30.39 9.65
CA GLY A 203 -19.92 -31.49 8.88
C GLY A 203 -20.81 -32.01 7.76
N ASN A 204 -21.83 -31.26 7.34
CA ASN A 204 -22.76 -31.66 6.30
C ASN A 204 -22.16 -31.35 4.92
N SER A 205 -21.51 -32.36 4.34
CA SER A 205 -20.87 -32.25 3.02
C SER A 205 -21.84 -31.96 1.88
N VAL A 206 -23.09 -32.39 1.99
CA VAL A 206 -24.12 -32.12 0.97
C VAL A 206 -24.50 -30.64 0.99
N LEU A 207 -24.69 -30.09 2.17
CA LEU A 207 -24.94 -28.64 2.32
C LEU A 207 -23.74 -27.82 1.86
N GLU A 208 -22.53 -28.22 2.20
CA GLU A 208 -21.29 -27.58 1.76
C GLU A 208 -21.18 -27.55 0.23
N ALA A 209 -21.42 -28.70 -0.42
CA ALA A 209 -21.39 -28.79 -1.88
C ALA A 209 -22.48 -27.93 -2.54
N ALA A 210 -23.70 -27.93 -2.00
CA ALA A 210 -24.80 -27.10 -2.50
C ALA A 210 -24.49 -25.58 -2.36
N LEU A 211 -23.95 -25.15 -1.21
CA LEU A 211 -23.57 -23.77 -1.00
C LEU A 211 -22.42 -23.37 -1.94
N ASN A 212 -21.42 -24.20 -2.12
CA ASN A 212 -20.30 -23.92 -3.02
C ASN A 212 -20.74 -23.83 -4.48
N LEU A 213 -21.66 -24.69 -4.92
CA LEU A 213 -22.24 -24.59 -6.26
C LEU A 213 -22.97 -23.26 -6.44
N MET A 214 -23.80 -22.87 -5.49
CA MET A 214 -24.55 -21.63 -5.52
C MET A 214 -23.61 -20.42 -5.53
N ILE A 215 -22.60 -20.40 -4.64
CA ILE A 215 -21.62 -19.33 -4.56
C ILE A 215 -20.89 -19.14 -5.91
N ASN A 216 -20.45 -20.24 -6.54
CA ASN A 216 -19.73 -20.15 -7.81
C ASN A 216 -20.64 -19.79 -8.99
N THR A 217 -21.90 -20.23 -8.97
CA THR A 217 -22.89 -19.84 -10.01
C THR A 217 -23.15 -18.33 -9.99
N HIS A 218 -23.12 -17.70 -8.82
CA HIS A 218 -23.39 -16.26 -8.62
C HIS A 218 -22.14 -15.46 -8.24
N ALA A 219 -20.94 -15.95 -8.50
CA ALA A 219 -19.70 -15.37 -8.00
C ALA A 219 -19.50 -13.89 -8.40
N GLN A 220 -19.85 -13.51 -9.64
CA GLN A 220 -19.74 -12.14 -10.12
C GLN A 220 -20.79 -11.21 -9.49
N GLU A 221 -22.00 -11.70 -9.27
CA GLU A 221 -23.04 -10.93 -8.57
C GLU A 221 -22.65 -10.70 -7.12
N LEU A 222 -22.19 -11.75 -6.44
CA LEU A 222 -21.67 -11.66 -5.06
C LEU A 222 -20.51 -10.67 -4.96
N LEU A 223 -19.54 -10.74 -5.89
CA LEU A 223 -18.46 -9.77 -5.91
C LEU A 223 -18.98 -8.33 -6.07
N THR A 224 -19.95 -8.12 -6.96
CA THR A 224 -20.54 -6.81 -7.20
C THR A 224 -21.18 -6.25 -5.93
N GLU A 225 -21.93 -7.07 -5.20
CA GLU A 225 -22.54 -6.68 -3.94
C GLU A 225 -21.52 -6.48 -2.79
N MET A 226 -20.47 -7.30 -2.76
CA MET A 226 -19.38 -7.17 -1.77
C MET A 226 -18.44 -6.01 -2.04
N LYS A 227 -18.34 -5.56 -3.28
CA LYS A 227 -17.37 -4.59 -3.77
C LYS A 227 -17.33 -3.27 -2.95
N PRO A 228 -18.44 -2.67 -2.49
CA PRO A 228 -18.39 -1.47 -1.66
C PRO A 228 -17.66 -1.70 -0.33
N SER A 229 -17.94 -2.81 0.37
CA SER A 229 -17.29 -3.17 1.63
C SER A 229 -15.82 -3.50 1.42
N LEU A 230 -15.49 -4.34 0.42
CA LEU A 230 -14.11 -4.67 0.07
C LEU A 230 -13.30 -3.41 -0.29
N ARG A 231 -13.88 -2.53 -1.11
CA ARG A 231 -13.21 -1.28 -1.50
C ARG A 231 -12.87 -0.41 -0.30
N LYS A 232 -13.78 -0.28 0.66
CA LYS A 232 -13.54 0.50 1.87
C LYS A 232 -12.32 -0.02 2.64
N GLU A 233 -12.25 -1.33 2.86
CA GLU A 233 -11.15 -1.95 3.61
C GLU A 233 -9.82 -1.87 2.82
N LEU A 234 -9.85 -2.17 1.52
CA LEU A 234 -8.66 -2.09 0.67
C LEU A 234 -8.11 -0.67 0.56
N VAL A 235 -8.98 0.35 0.43
CA VAL A 235 -8.57 1.76 0.41
C VAL A 235 -7.90 2.15 1.72
N ALA A 236 -8.43 1.73 2.87
CA ALA A 236 -7.83 2.02 4.16
C ALA A 236 -6.41 1.42 4.28
N LYS A 237 -6.23 0.16 3.87
CA LYS A 237 -4.91 -0.50 3.86
C LYS A 237 -3.95 0.15 2.86
N MET A 238 -4.42 0.47 1.65
CA MET A 238 -3.60 1.15 0.65
C MET A 238 -3.16 2.54 1.08
N LYS A 239 -4.04 3.28 1.79
CA LYS A 239 -3.67 4.59 2.32
C LYS A 239 -2.47 4.48 3.25
N ILE A 240 -2.52 3.58 4.23
CA ILE A 240 -1.42 3.34 5.18
C ILE A 240 -0.14 2.95 4.43
N PHE A 241 -0.25 2.04 3.46
CA PHE A 241 0.88 1.59 2.66
C PHE A 241 1.53 2.74 1.88
N THR A 242 0.72 3.56 1.19
CA THR A 242 1.21 4.69 0.41
C THR A 242 1.79 5.80 1.29
N GLU A 243 1.15 6.08 2.43
CA GLU A 243 1.66 7.05 3.41
C GLU A 243 3.02 6.61 3.98
N ASN A 244 3.22 5.32 4.24
CA ASN A 244 4.51 4.80 4.71
C ASN A 244 5.64 5.06 3.70
N ILE A 245 5.36 4.89 2.42
CA ILE A 245 6.34 5.18 1.35
C ILE A 245 6.62 6.68 1.28
N PHE A 246 5.57 7.50 1.17
CA PHE A 246 5.71 8.94 0.98
C PHE A 246 6.24 9.70 2.20
N ALA A 247 6.10 9.14 3.39
CA ALA A 247 6.69 9.72 4.60
C ALA A 247 8.22 9.49 4.71
N ARG A 248 8.77 8.58 3.89
CA ARG A 248 10.17 8.20 3.97
C ARG A 248 10.98 8.52 2.73
N ILE A 249 10.33 8.75 1.60
CA ILE A 249 10.99 9.13 0.35
C ILE A 249 10.62 10.56 0.02
N PRO A 250 11.60 11.46 -0.07
CA PRO A 250 11.37 12.82 -0.52
C PRO A 250 10.80 12.84 -1.94
N TYR A 251 9.83 13.69 -2.19
CA TYR A 251 9.21 13.86 -3.50
C TYR A 251 10.19 14.36 -4.56
N ASP A 252 11.07 15.26 -4.18
CA ASP A 252 12.12 15.83 -5.01
C ASP A 252 13.22 14.82 -5.40
N ILE A 253 13.31 13.69 -4.70
CA ILE A 253 14.15 12.56 -5.13
C ILE A 253 13.42 11.68 -6.17
N MET A 254 12.09 11.58 -6.08
CA MET A 254 11.30 10.82 -7.05
C MET A 254 11.06 11.59 -8.34
N ILE A 255 10.88 12.91 -8.24
CA ILE A 255 10.63 13.84 -9.34
C ILE A 255 11.67 14.94 -9.29
N ILE A 256 12.60 14.88 -10.22
CA ILE A 256 13.69 15.85 -10.36
C ILE A 256 13.21 17.02 -11.24
N GLU A 257 13.48 18.27 -10.80
CA GLU A 257 13.16 19.52 -11.52
C GLU A 257 14.07 19.72 -12.76
#